data_b915188f41bd7d0af0e23be5b285e659
#
_entry.id   b915188f41bd7d0af0e23be5b285e659
#
_cell.length_a   1.000
_cell.length_b   1.000
_cell.length_c   1.000
_cell.angle_alpha   90.00
_cell.angle_beta   90.00
_cell.angle_gamma   90.00
#
_symmetry.space_group_name_H-M   'P 1'
#
loop_
_entity.id
_entity.type
_entity.pdbx_description
1 polymer ?
#
loop_
_entity_poly.entity_id
_entity_poly.type
_entity_poly.pdbx_seq_one_letter_code
_entity_poly.pdbx_strand_id
1 'polypeptide(L)'
;MKLSRRKTLVLLHLLGDYRRWLGMPDKKFTKIFFATDLHGSGKCFDKLLSAAKFYKVEVLVLGGDITGKMLVPIVDMGDGSFKADYIGGKTLHGAEEVKSLEREISDSGYYYYHCSKSEMEELNASKEKVDKLFMTIMKDTLIKWVDRAETFLSQLGVTCYLTGGNDDYQEIIDAVRDTPHVKNADHKVIKIDELHEMVNLGWSNPTPWKCPRDHTEEELEAMTEKLVSSISDKENCVFNIHVPPVDCGLDTVPKLDDSVYPPKPVFQGGQAVMFGAGSTAIRRAIEKYQPIVDLCGHVHESRGTTRIGRTLVINPGSDYPEGMLRGAIVNIGDKKVLSFQLTSG
;
A
#
# COMPACT_ATOMS: atom_id res chain seq x y z
N MET A 1 22.89 4.51 -31.16
CA MET A 1 22.43 5.81 -31.71
C MET A 1 21.34 6.36 -30.80
N LYS A 2 21.66 7.29 -29.87
CA LYS A 2 20.71 7.83 -28.89
C LYS A 2 19.81 8.88 -29.57
N LEU A 3 18.53 8.59 -29.73
CA LEU A 3 17.53 9.56 -30.14
C LEU A 3 17.36 10.63 -29.04
N SER A 4 17.41 11.91 -29.41
CA SER A 4 17.29 13.02 -28.47
C SER A 4 15.88 13.06 -27.88
N ARG A 5 15.70 13.49 -26.60
CA ARG A 5 14.41 13.62 -25.90
C ARG A 5 13.31 14.34 -26.69
N ARG A 6 13.67 15.31 -27.53
CA ARG A 6 12.75 16.01 -28.45
C ARG A 6 12.16 15.08 -29.52
N LYS A 7 12.96 14.13 -30.06
CA LYS A 7 12.48 13.20 -31.08
C LYS A 7 11.53 12.14 -30.49
N THR A 8 11.70 11.76 -29.23
CA THR A 8 10.80 10.81 -28.55
C THR A 8 9.44 11.44 -28.26
N LEU A 9 9.37 12.70 -27.83
CA LEU A 9 8.10 13.43 -27.61
C LEU A 9 7.35 13.66 -28.92
N VAL A 10 8.04 13.99 -30.00
CA VAL A 10 7.43 14.14 -31.34
C VAL A 10 6.91 12.78 -31.85
N LEU A 11 7.64 11.67 -31.59
CA LEU A 11 7.18 10.33 -31.97
C LEU A 11 5.92 9.89 -31.20
N LEU A 12 5.80 10.25 -29.92
CA LEU A 12 4.62 9.94 -29.11
C LEU A 12 3.39 10.76 -29.55
N HIS A 13 3.58 12.02 -29.95
CA HIS A 13 2.50 12.83 -30.52
C HIS A 13 2.06 12.31 -31.90
N LEU A 14 3.02 11.95 -32.76
CA LEU A 14 2.77 11.36 -34.07
C LEU A 14 2.12 9.97 -33.96
N LEU A 15 2.38 9.18 -32.92
CA LEU A 15 1.72 7.90 -32.69
C LEU A 15 0.25 8.08 -32.26
N GLY A 16 -0.07 9.12 -31.50
CA GLY A 16 -1.47 9.50 -31.17
C GLY A 16 -2.24 9.91 -32.40
N ASP A 17 -1.66 10.80 -33.22
CA ASP A 17 -2.24 11.25 -34.48
C ASP A 17 -2.36 10.12 -35.52
N TYR A 18 -1.39 9.20 -35.53
CA TYR A 18 -1.38 8.04 -36.44
C TYR A 18 -2.48 7.02 -36.07
N ARG A 19 -2.76 6.82 -34.77
CA ARG A 19 -3.88 6.00 -34.31
C ARG A 19 -5.23 6.59 -34.74
N ARG A 20 -5.41 7.91 -34.58
CA ARG A 20 -6.61 8.62 -35.05
C ARG A 20 -6.78 8.50 -36.56
N TRP A 21 -5.69 8.62 -37.31
CA TRP A 21 -5.70 8.49 -38.77
C TRP A 21 -6.04 7.06 -39.23
N LEU A 22 -5.63 6.03 -38.46
CA LEU A 22 -5.96 4.62 -38.74
C LEU A 22 -7.38 4.21 -38.31
N GLY A 23 -8.19 5.14 -37.78
CA GLY A 23 -9.55 4.83 -37.30
C GLY A 23 -9.54 3.87 -36.11
N MET A 24 -8.40 3.72 -35.41
CA MET A 24 -8.35 2.94 -34.19
C MET A 24 -9.19 3.64 -33.12
N PRO A 25 -10.11 2.95 -32.43
CA PRO A 25 -10.92 3.59 -31.41
C PRO A 25 -10.02 4.22 -30.36
N ASP A 26 -10.33 5.46 -29.98
CA ASP A 26 -9.69 6.11 -28.84
C ASP A 26 -9.77 5.17 -27.64
N LYS A 27 -8.70 5.10 -26.86
CA LYS A 27 -8.64 4.28 -25.66
C LYS A 27 -9.80 4.65 -24.74
N LYS A 28 -10.77 3.75 -24.63
CA LYS A 28 -12.01 4.01 -23.89
C LYS A 28 -11.88 3.89 -22.37
N PHE A 29 -10.72 3.47 -21.84
CA PHE A 29 -10.54 3.24 -20.39
C PHE A 29 -9.07 3.18 -20.01
N THR A 30 -8.78 3.42 -18.71
CA THR A 30 -7.49 3.16 -18.08
C THR A 30 -7.62 1.96 -17.15
N LYS A 31 -6.70 1.01 -17.26
CA LYS A 31 -6.68 -0.19 -16.43
C LYS A 31 -5.70 -0.01 -15.27
N ILE A 32 -6.24 -0.05 -14.07
CA ILE A 32 -5.52 0.05 -12.80
C ILE A 32 -5.45 -1.34 -12.15
N PHE A 33 -4.30 -1.69 -11.56
CA PHE A 33 -4.22 -2.70 -10.52
C PHE A 33 -3.97 -2.00 -9.19
N PHE A 34 -4.85 -2.22 -8.24
CA PHE A 34 -4.79 -1.69 -6.89
C PHE A 34 -4.46 -2.80 -5.90
N ALA A 35 -3.52 -2.56 -5.02
CA ALA A 35 -3.23 -3.36 -3.83
C ALA A 35 -2.85 -2.44 -2.68
N THR A 36 -2.95 -2.93 -1.45
CA THR A 36 -2.71 -2.20 -0.22
C THR A 36 -2.24 -3.17 0.87
N ASP A 37 -1.79 -2.67 2.00
CA ASP A 37 -1.50 -3.45 3.20
C ASP A 37 -0.51 -4.60 2.95
N LEU A 38 0.64 -4.29 2.32
CA LEU A 38 1.71 -5.26 2.08
C LEU A 38 2.54 -5.55 3.33
N HIS A 39 2.58 -4.58 4.26
CA HIS A 39 3.28 -4.67 5.55
C HIS A 39 4.66 -5.34 5.46
N GLY A 40 5.49 -4.90 4.52
CA GLY A 40 6.85 -5.40 4.36
C GLY A 40 6.99 -6.76 3.70
N SER A 41 5.89 -7.40 3.27
CA SER A 41 5.95 -8.72 2.62
C SER A 41 6.63 -8.64 1.25
N GLY A 42 7.87 -9.13 1.18
CA GLY A 42 8.65 -9.21 -0.05
C GLY A 42 7.95 -10.04 -1.12
N LYS A 43 7.30 -11.12 -0.70
CA LYS A 43 6.54 -12.00 -1.59
C LYS A 43 5.32 -11.30 -2.19
N CYS A 44 4.57 -10.53 -1.39
CA CYS A 44 3.45 -9.73 -1.90
C CYS A 44 3.93 -8.62 -2.83
N PHE A 45 5.06 -7.98 -2.53
CA PHE A 45 5.66 -6.98 -3.41
C PHE A 45 6.08 -7.58 -4.77
N ASP A 46 6.68 -8.77 -4.79
CA ASP A 46 7.04 -9.46 -6.03
C ASP A 46 5.82 -9.79 -6.89
N LYS A 47 4.75 -10.22 -6.23
CA LYS A 47 3.48 -10.50 -6.88
C LYS A 47 2.81 -9.22 -7.41
N LEU A 48 2.93 -8.08 -6.69
CA LEU A 48 2.44 -6.78 -7.15
C LEU A 48 3.11 -6.39 -8.48
N LEU A 49 4.44 -6.47 -8.57
CA LEU A 49 5.15 -6.20 -9.81
C LEU A 49 4.74 -7.18 -10.92
N SER A 50 4.62 -8.46 -10.59
CA SER A 50 4.20 -9.49 -11.56
C SER A 50 2.78 -9.26 -12.06
N ALA A 51 1.87 -8.74 -11.22
CA ALA A 51 0.50 -8.41 -11.59
C ALA A 51 0.43 -7.34 -12.70
N ALA A 52 1.36 -6.37 -12.70
CA ALA A 52 1.44 -5.36 -13.76
C ALA A 52 1.58 -6.01 -15.15
N LYS A 53 2.46 -6.99 -15.25
CA LYS A 53 2.71 -7.73 -16.50
C LYS A 53 1.56 -8.70 -16.82
N PHE A 54 1.13 -9.47 -15.82
CA PHE A 54 0.14 -10.52 -15.99
C PHE A 54 -1.21 -9.98 -16.43
N TYR A 55 -1.70 -8.93 -15.77
CA TYR A 55 -2.98 -8.31 -16.08
C TYR A 55 -2.88 -7.23 -17.17
N LYS A 56 -1.67 -6.90 -17.63
CA LYS A 56 -1.42 -5.87 -18.65
C LYS A 56 -2.07 -4.54 -18.26
N VAL A 57 -1.79 -4.10 -17.05
CA VAL A 57 -2.29 -2.81 -16.54
C VAL A 57 -1.38 -1.66 -17.01
N GLU A 58 -1.89 -0.46 -16.89
CA GLU A 58 -1.17 0.76 -17.26
C GLU A 58 -0.69 1.50 -16.02
N VAL A 59 -1.43 1.28 -14.92
CA VAL A 59 -1.20 1.94 -13.64
C VAL A 59 -1.23 0.89 -12.54
N LEU A 60 -0.23 0.92 -11.66
CA LEU A 60 -0.25 0.29 -10.35
C LEU A 60 -0.57 1.36 -9.30
N VAL A 61 -1.42 1.01 -8.33
CA VAL A 61 -1.65 1.83 -7.14
C VAL A 61 -1.37 0.97 -5.92
N LEU A 62 -0.43 1.43 -5.08
CA LEU A 62 -0.13 0.86 -3.78
C LEU A 62 -0.68 1.82 -2.71
N GLY A 63 -1.76 1.40 -2.06
CA GLY A 63 -2.69 2.27 -1.33
C GLY A 63 -2.46 2.40 0.16
N GLY A 64 -1.28 2.05 0.67
CA GLY A 64 -0.93 2.24 2.08
C GLY A 64 -0.45 1.00 2.80
N ASP A 65 0.01 1.18 4.02
CA ASP A 65 0.57 0.16 4.92
C ASP A 65 1.58 -0.74 4.21
N ILE A 66 2.64 -0.07 3.71
CA ILE A 66 3.66 -0.68 2.86
C ILE A 66 4.72 -1.37 3.71
N THR A 67 5.09 -0.77 4.84
CA THR A 67 6.23 -1.17 5.65
C THR A 67 5.88 -2.24 6.68
N GLY A 68 6.89 -3.05 7.03
CA GLY A 68 6.72 -4.15 7.98
C GLY A 68 6.75 -3.68 9.44
N LYS A 69 6.26 -4.54 10.33
CA LYS A 69 5.97 -4.20 11.74
C LYS A 69 6.96 -4.77 12.75
N MET A 70 7.87 -5.64 12.35
CA MET A 70 8.75 -6.36 13.28
C MET A 70 10.16 -6.54 12.74
N LEU A 71 11.13 -6.45 13.65
CA LEU A 71 12.52 -6.77 13.39
C LEU A 71 12.89 -8.08 14.10
N VAL A 72 13.44 -9.04 13.37
CA VAL A 72 13.89 -10.34 13.86
C VAL A 72 15.41 -10.40 13.83
N PRO A 73 16.09 -10.41 14.99
CA PRO A 73 17.52 -10.61 15.05
C PRO A 73 17.92 -12.04 14.68
N ILE A 74 18.95 -12.16 13.86
CA ILE A 74 19.65 -13.43 13.57
C ILE A 74 21.03 -13.32 14.22
N VAL A 75 21.19 -13.94 15.38
CA VAL A 75 22.37 -13.78 16.24
C VAL A 75 23.42 -14.82 15.89
N ASP A 76 24.62 -14.38 15.49
CA ASP A 76 25.79 -15.24 15.34
C ASP A 76 26.29 -15.68 16.71
N MET A 77 26.34 -17.00 16.93
CA MET A 77 26.75 -17.59 18.19
C MET A 77 28.27 -17.74 18.34
N GLY A 78 29.05 -17.51 17.25
CA GLY A 78 30.51 -17.57 17.22
C GLY A 78 31.08 -18.99 17.11
N ASP A 79 30.25 -20.01 17.01
CA ASP A 79 30.59 -21.42 16.85
C ASP A 79 30.13 -22.00 15.49
N GLY A 80 29.74 -21.10 14.55
CA GLY A 80 29.20 -21.48 13.26
C GLY A 80 27.69 -21.71 13.26
N SER A 81 27.04 -21.57 14.42
CA SER A 81 25.58 -21.59 14.52
C SER A 81 24.98 -20.17 14.65
N PHE A 82 23.71 -20.03 14.28
CA PHE A 82 22.93 -18.80 14.41
C PHE A 82 21.66 -19.09 15.21
N LYS A 83 21.17 -18.07 15.93
CA LYS A 83 19.89 -18.14 16.65
C LYS A 83 18.98 -17.02 16.25
N ALA A 84 17.70 -17.32 16.07
CA ALA A 84 16.66 -16.34 15.86
C ALA A 84 15.42 -16.70 16.70
N ASP A 85 14.82 -15.69 17.33
CA ASP A 85 13.53 -15.84 18.02
C ASP A 85 12.42 -15.52 17.03
N TYR A 86 12.08 -16.52 16.23
CA TYR A 86 11.05 -16.44 15.20
C TYR A 86 10.29 -17.76 15.14
N ILE A 87 8.96 -17.70 15.33
CA ILE A 87 8.04 -18.87 15.34
C ILE A 87 8.59 -20.03 16.18
N GLY A 88 8.75 -19.78 17.50
CA GLY A 88 9.15 -20.81 18.47
C GLY A 88 10.64 -20.98 18.67
N GLY A 89 11.46 -20.02 18.21
CA GLY A 89 12.92 -20.06 18.36
C GLY A 89 13.59 -21.05 17.40
N LYS A 90 14.58 -20.58 16.63
CA LYS A 90 15.31 -21.41 15.65
C LYS A 90 16.80 -21.37 15.94
N THR A 91 17.44 -22.51 15.87
CA THR A 91 18.92 -22.65 15.79
C THR A 91 19.26 -23.13 14.39
N LEU A 92 20.15 -22.42 13.71
CA LEU A 92 20.49 -22.62 12.32
C LEU A 92 21.95 -23.02 12.19
N HIS A 93 22.25 -23.89 11.24
CA HIS A 93 23.59 -24.36 10.98
C HIS A 93 23.94 -24.14 9.51
N GLY A 94 24.79 -23.13 9.28
CA GLY A 94 25.30 -22.82 7.96
C GLY A 94 24.43 -21.81 7.13
N ALA A 95 25.04 -21.33 6.07
CA ALA A 95 24.52 -20.19 5.29
C ALA A 95 23.18 -20.47 4.58
N GLU A 96 22.91 -21.71 4.20
CA GLU A 96 21.67 -22.04 3.47
C GLU A 96 20.44 -21.99 4.37
N GLU A 97 20.54 -22.47 5.62
CA GLU A 97 19.46 -22.39 6.60
C GLU A 97 19.19 -20.92 6.98
N VAL A 98 20.25 -20.11 7.13
CA VAL A 98 20.15 -18.67 7.39
C VAL A 98 19.42 -17.98 6.25
N LYS A 99 19.83 -18.19 5.00
CA LYS A 99 19.14 -17.61 3.82
C LYS A 99 17.69 -18.05 3.69
N SER A 100 17.40 -19.30 4.07
CA SER A 100 16.01 -19.80 4.08
C SER A 100 15.17 -19.05 5.11
N LEU A 101 15.72 -18.81 6.31
CA LEU A 101 15.04 -18.05 7.36
C LEU A 101 14.88 -16.56 6.97
N GLU A 102 15.91 -15.92 6.42
CA GLU A 102 15.82 -14.54 5.91
C GLU A 102 14.66 -14.37 4.93
N ARG A 103 14.52 -15.33 4.02
CA ARG A 103 13.43 -15.33 3.06
C ARG A 103 12.07 -15.52 3.73
N GLU A 104 11.96 -16.49 4.66
CA GLU A 104 10.74 -16.75 5.42
C GLU A 104 10.28 -15.50 6.20
N ILE A 105 11.22 -14.81 6.87
CA ILE A 105 10.97 -13.57 7.60
C ILE A 105 10.48 -12.48 6.64
N SER A 106 11.19 -12.24 5.53
CA SER A 106 10.84 -11.23 4.54
C SER A 106 9.50 -11.50 3.85
N ASP A 107 9.20 -12.78 3.54
CA ASP A 107 7.95 -13.18 2.90
C ASP A 107 6.74 -12.95 3.82
N SER A 108 6.93 -13.04 5.14
CA SER A 108 5.90 -12.82 6.17
C SER A 108 5.73 -11.33 6.56
N GLY A 109 6.46 -10.41 5.93
CA GLY A 109 6.32 -8.98 6.20
C GLY A 109 7.17 -8.46 7.36
N TYR A 110 8.15 -9.21 7.80
CA TYR A 110 9.08 -8.80 8.83
C TYR A 110 10.45 -8.45 8.25
N TYR A 111 11.26 -7.75 9.04
CA TYR A 111 12.65 -7.48 8.69
C TYR A 111 13.58 -8.35 9.50
N TYR A 112 14.71 -8.74 8.95
CA TYR A 112 15.76 -9.42 9.69
C TYR A 112 16.99 -8.51 9.86
N TYR A 113 17.77 -8.81 10.89
CA TYR A 113 19.02 -8.13 11.18
C TYR A 113 20.05 -9.10 11.73
N HIS A 114 21.23 -9.16 11.09
CA HIS A 114 22.34 -9.96 11.57
C HIS A 114 23.10 -9.21 12.65
N CYS A 115 23.36 -9.87 13.76
CA CYS A 115 24.14 -9.30 14.85
C CYS A 115 24.95 -10.37 15.59
N SER A 116 26.01 -9.93 16.25
CA SER A 116 26.75 -10.73 17.26
C SER A 116 25.98 -10.78 18.58
N LYS A 117 26.40 -11.63 19.52
CA LYS A 117 25.85 -11.66 20.88
C LYS A 117 26.01 -10.32 21.59
N SER A 118 27.15 -9.65 21.44
CA SER A 118 27.42 -8.36 22.09
C SER A 118 26.52 -7.26 21.52
N GLU A 119 26.30 -7.21 20.20
CA GLU A 119 25.37 -6.27 19.58
C GLU A 119 23.92 -6.53 20.02
N MET A 120 23.53 -7.80 20.15
CA MET A 120 22.20 -8.15 20.68
C MET A 120 22.01 -7.69 22.13
N GLU A 121 23.03 -7.81 22.98
CA GLU A 121 22.99 -7.32 24.35
C GLU A 121 22.85 -5.78 24.37
N GLU A 122 23.57 -5.07 23.50
CA GLU A 122 23.44 -3.62 23.37
C GLU A 122 22.06 -3.17 22.87
N LEU A 123 21.47 -3.90 21.95
CA LEU A 123 20.11 -3.62 21.45
C LEU A 123 19.09 -3.84 22.56
N ASN A 124 19.19 -4.94 23.30
CA ASN A 124 18.30 -5.23 24.43
C ASN A 124 18.39 -4.20 25.55
N ALA A 125 19.53 -3.53 25.70
CA ALA A 125 19.74 -2.49 26.72
C ALA A 125 19.18 -1.12 26.31
N SER A 126 18.80 -0.90 25.05
CA SER A 126 18.38 0.43 24.56
C SER A 126 17.29 0.34 23.51
N LYS A 127 16.06 0.66 23.92
CA LYS A 127 14.92 0.80 23.02
C LYS A 127 15.20 1.79 21.88
N GLU A 128 15.86 2.92 22.19
CA GLU A 128 16.21 3.94 21.19
C GLU A 128 17.09 3.38 20.06
N LYS A 129 18.07 2.52 20.39
CA LYS A 129 18.92 1.86 19.40
C LYS A 129 18.09 0.92 18.52
N VAL A 130 17.16 0.16 19.11
CA VAL A 130 16.27 -0.74 18.37
C VAL A 130 15.36 0.07 17.44
N ASP A 131 14.72 1.12 17.93
CA ASP A 131 13.83 1.96 17.15
C ASP A 131 14.59 2.59 15.96
N LYS A 132 15.79 3.14 16.19
CA LYS A 132 16.63 3.71 15.14
C LYS A 132 17.06 2.66 14.09
N LEU A 133 17.47 1.48 14.54
CA LEU A 133 17.84 0.37 13.65
C LEU A 133 16.63 -0.04 12.79
N PHE A 134 15.48 -0.20 13.41
CA PHE A 134 14.24 -0.58 12.74
C PHE A 134 13.85 0.43 11.65
N MET A 135 13.86 1.73 11.98
CA MET A 135 13.60 2.80 11.03
C MET A 135 14.59 2.79 9.85
N THR A 136 15.87 2.53 10.13
CA THR A 136 16.90 2.43 9.08
C THR A 136 16.62 1.28 8.13
N ILE A 137 16.36 0.08 8.66
CA ILE A 137 16.10 -1.12 7.85
C ILE A 137 14.81 -0.96 7.04
N MET A 138 13.77 -0.41 7.64
CA MET A 138 12.49 -0.10 6.99
C MET A 138 12.70 0.81 5.79
N LYS A 139 13.39 1.93 5.99
CA LYS A 139 13.73 2.90 4.95
C LYS A 139 14.55 2.27 3.82
N ASP A 140 15.62 1.55 4.15
CA ASP A 140 16.51 0.93 3.16
C ASP A 140 15.76 -0.14 2.34
N THR A 141 14.87 -0.88 2.98
CA THR A 141 14.04 -1.88 2.30
C THR A 141 13.08 -1.22 1.33
N LEU A 142 12.40 -0.15 1.73
CA LEU A 142 11.48 0.58 0.85
C LEU A 142 12.21 1.21 -0.33
N ILE A 143 13.40 1.80 -0.12
CA ILE A 143 14.22 2.35 -1.22
C ILE A 143 14.61 1.23 -2.21
N LYS A 144 15.07 0.08 -1.71
CA LYS A 144 15.37 -1.08 -2.58
C LYS A 144 14.15 -1.56 -3.37
N TRP A 145 12.96 -1.52 -2.77
CA TRP A 145 11.72 -1.86 -3.46
C TRP A 145 11.40 -0.86 -4.58
N VAL A 146 11.59 0.44 -4.34
CA VAL A 146 11.40 1.48 -5.36
C VAL A 146 12.35 1.29 -6.54
N ASP A 147 13.64 1.06 -6.28
CA ASP A 147 14.65 0.82 -7.33
C ASP A 147 14.32 -0.43 -8.17
N ARG A 148 13.88 -1.47 -7.50
CA ARG A 148 13.47 -2.71 -8.14
C ARG A 148 12.19 -2.55 -8.96
N ALA A 149 11.20 -1.83 -8.43
CA ALA A 149 9.98 -1.48 -9.15
C ALA A 149 10.29 -0.64 -10.39
N GLU A 150 11.15 0.39 -10.28
CA GLU A 150 11.58 1.20 -11.43
C GLU A 150 12.20 0.33 -12.52
N THR A 151 13.14 -0.56 -12.14
CA THR A 151 13.79 -1.46 -13.09
C THR A 151 12.80 -2.37 -13.81
N PHE A 152 11.80 -2.90 -13.11
CA PHE A 152 10.83 -3.80 -13.69
C PHE A 152 9.76 -3.09 -14.53
N LEU A 153 9.20 -2.00 -13.98
CA LEU A 153 8.07 -1.28 -14.60
C LEU A 153 8.49 -0.45 -15.81
N SER A 154 9.75 0.02 -15.86
CA SER A 154 10.30 0.71 -17.04
C SER A 154 10.26 -0.14 -18.31
N GLN A 155 10.41 -1.46 -18.17
CA GLN A 155 10.35 -2.39 -19.30
C GLN A 155 8.90 -2.58 -19.82
N LEU A 156 7.90 -2.27 -18.98
CA LEU A 156 6.49 -2.43 -19.30
C LEU A 156 5.82 -1.09 -19.68
N GLY A 157 6.47 0.05 -19.39
CA GLY A 157 5.86 1.37 -19.53
C GLY A 157 4.71 1.62 -18.54
N VAL A 158 4.72 0.95 -17.39
CA VAL A 158 3.70 1.06 -16.32
C VAL A 158 4.17 2.06 -15.28
N THR A 159 3.27 2.90 -14.77
CA THR A 159 3.56 3.78 -13.64
C THR A 159 2.95 3.23 -12.35
N CYS A 160 3.73 3.21 -11.28
CA CYS A 160 3.30 2.86 -9.92
C CYS A 160 3.17 4.14 -9.10
N TYR A 161 2.01 4.35 -8.50
CA TYR A 161 1.74 5.38 -7.51
C TYR A 161 1.71 4.75 -6.13
N LEU A 162 2.56 5.26 -5.23
CA LEU A 162 2.75 4.76 -3.89
C LEU A 162 2.25 5.80 -2.88
N THR A 163 1.38 5.38 -1.97
CA THR A 163 0.85 6.17 -0.86
C THR A 163 1.13 5.40 0.43
N GLY A 164 1.64 6.06 1.49
CA GLY A 164 1.75 5.42 2.78
C GLY A 164 0.38 5.14 3.40
N GLY A 165 0.27 4.23 4.37
CA GLY A 165 -0.90 4.01 5.21
C GLY A 165 -0.73 4.62 6.61
N ASN A 166 -1.65 4.37 7.52
CA ASN A 166 -1.57 4.91 8.88
C ASN A 166 -0.46 4.27 9.72
N ASP A 167 -0.06 3.06 9.39
CA ASP A 167 1.01 2.31 10.09
C ASP A 167 2.42 2.66 9.56
N ASP A 168 2.51 3.38 8.45
CA ASP A 168 3.78 3.83 7.89
C ASP A 168 4.25 5.13 8.54
N TYR A 169 5.55 5.23 8.88
CA TYR A 169 6.13 6.48 9.37
C TYR A 169 6.26 7.51 8.25
N GLN A 170 5.82 8.75 8.50
CA GLN A 170 5.87 9.82 7.50
C GLN A 170 7.28 10.03 6.95
N GLU A 171 8.31 10.01 7.80
CA GLU A 171 9.70 10.19 7.39
C GLU A 171 10.23 9.08 6.46
N ILE A 172 9.66 7.88 6.56
CA ILE A 172 9.99 6.75 5.66
C ILE A 172 9.35 6.98 4.30
N ILE A 173 8.08 7.40 4.28
CA ILE A 173 7.38 7.70 3.02
C ILE A 173 8.00 8.91 2.33
N ASP A 174 8.38 9.96 3.06
CA ASP A 174 9.03 11.15 2.52
C ASP A 174 10.44 10.88 1.95
N ALA A 175 11.08 9.80 2.40
CA ALA A 175 12.36 9.35 1.85
C ALA A 175 12.25 8.74 0.44
N VAL A 176 11.06 8.35 0.01
CA VAL A 176 10.81 7.83 -1.34
C VAL A 176 10.90 8.97 -2.35
N ARG A 177 11.90 8.89 -3.22
CA ARG A 177 12.10 9.83 -4.32
C ARG A 177 11.36 9.36 -5.57
N ASP A 178 10.75 10.30 -6.27
CA ASP A 178 10.16 10.05 -7.58
C ASP A 178 11.17 9.54 -8.58
N THR A 179 10.84 8.45 -9.24
CA THR A 179 11.54 7.93 -10.40
C THR A 179 10.64 8.06 -11.65
N PRO A 180 11.09 7.75 -12.87
CA PRO A 180 10.23 7.80 -14.05
C PRO A 180 8.95 6.99 -13.92
N HIS A 181 9.01 5.78 -13.31
CA HIS A 181 7.88 4.83 -13.24
C HIS A 181 7.36 4.56 -11.82
N VAL A 182 8.00 5.07 -10.77
CA VAL A 182 7.49 5.00 -9.39
C VAL A 182 7.37 6.42 -8.84
N LYS A 183 6.19 6.76 -8.34
CA LYS A 183 5.85 8.09 -7.83
C LYS A 183 5.36 8.01 -6.41
N ASN A 184 5.94 8.83 -5.53
CA ASN A 184 5.37 9.09 -4.23
C ASN A 184 4.15 9.99 -4.38
N ALA A 185 2.98 9.39 -4.26
CA ALA A 185 1.69 10.08 -4.40
C ALA A 185 1.11 10.55 -3.07
N ASP A 186 1.74 10.23 -1.95
CA ASP A 186 1.23 10.50 -0.61
C ASP A 186 0.89 11.98 -0.40
N HIS A 187 -0.31 12.26 0.12
CA HIS A 187 -0.87 13.60 0.32
C HIS A 187 -0.87 14.50 -0.94
N LYS A 188 -1.07 13.90 -2.10
CA LYS A 188 -1.08 14.64 -3.38
C LYS A 188 -2.29 14.28 -4.21
N VAL A 189 -2.66 15.22 -5.08
CA VAL A 189 -3.52 14.94 -6.23
C VAL A 189 -2.61 14.71 -7.43
N ILE A 190 -2.81 13.60 -8.10
CA ILE A 190 -2.02 13.22 -9.27
C ILE A 190 -2.91 13.00 -10.48
N LYS A 191 -2.40 13.30 -11.65
CA LYS A 191 -3.07 12.97 -12.92
C LYS A 191 -2.70 11.54 -13.32
N ILE A 192 -3.69 10.64 -13.38
CA ILE A 192 -3.49 9.23 -13.77
C ILE A 192 -3.42 9.11 -15.29
N ASP A 193 -4.31 9.81 -15.99
CA ASP A 193 -4.43 9.87 -17.45
C ASP A 193 -5.01 11.22 -17.89
N GLU A 194 -5.45 11.34 -19.13
CA GLU A 194 -5.97 12.61 -19.66
C GLU A 194 -7.29 13.07 -19.02
N LEU A 195 -8.06 12.13 -18.43
CA LEU A 195 -9.38 12.39 -17.87
C LEU A 195 -9.41 12.35 -16.34
N HIS A 196 -8.55 11.53 -15.71
CA HIS A 196 -8.69 11.17 -14.31
C HIS A 196 -7.59 11.76 -13.43
N GLU A 197 -8.01 12.38 -12.35
CA GLU A 197 -7.16 12.82 -11.24
C GLU A 197 -7.45 11.96 -10.00
N MET A 198 -6.40 11.60 -9.25
CA MET A 198 -6.51 10.76 -8.05
C MET A 198 -6.05 11.52 -6.81
N VAL A 199 -6.93 11.60 -5.82
CA VAL A 199 -6.62 12.03 -4.45
C VAL A 199 -5.94 10.88 -3.74
N ASN A 200 -4.83 11.16 -3.06
CA ASN A 200 -4.09 10.14 -2.30
C ASN A 200 -3.92 10.62 -0.85
N LEU A 201 -4.43 9.84 0.09
CA LEU A 201 -4.35 10.12 1.52
C LEU A 201 -4.18 8.83 2.31
N GLY A 202 -3.05 8.72 3.02
CA GLY A 202 -2.72 7.53 3.80
C GLY A 202 -3.13 7.58 5.28
N TRP A 203 -3.76 8.65 5.73
CA TRP A 203 -4.18 8.81 7.13
C TRP A 203 -5.39 7.94 7.46
N SER A 204 -5.51 7.57 8.73
CA SER A 204 -6.69 6.92 9.31
C SER A 204 -7.23 7.73 10.51
N ASN A 205 -8.50 7.52 10.86
CA ASN A 205 -9.02 7.88 12.17
C ASN A 205 -8.33 7.05 13.26
N PRO A 206 -8.41 7.48 14.55
CA PRO A 206 -7.68 6.83 15.63
C PRO A 206 -7.98 5.34 15.76
N THR A 207 -6.91 4.55 15.83
CA THR A 207 -6.98 3.10 16.02
C THR A 207 -6.59 2.71 17.45
N PRO A 208 -7.01 1.54 17.95
CA PRO A 208 -6.55 1.01 19.24
C PRO A 208 -5.02 0.80 19.31
N TRP A 209 -4.35 0.75 18.16
CA TRP A 209 -2.92 0.53 18.01
C TRP A 209 -2.11 1.81 18.12
N LYS A 210 -2.75 2.99 18.02
CA LYS A 210 -2.12 4.32 18.04
C LYS A 210 -1.00 4.41 17.00
N CYS A 211 -1.38 4.16 15.77
CA CYS A 211 -0.45 4.15 14.64
C CYS A 211 0.13 5.55 14.35
N PRO A 212 1.30 5.63 13.72
CA PRO A 212 2.02 6.90 13.52
C PRO A 212 1.23 7.99 12.78
N ARG A 213 0.27 7.59 11.95
CA ARG A 213 -0.53 8.51 11.11
C ARG A 213 -2.03 8.38 11.37
N ASP A 214 -2.38 8.02 12.63
CA ASP A 214 -3.74 8.15 13.13
C ASP A 214 -4.04 9.62 13.41
N HIS A 215 -5.13 10.14 12.84
CA HIS A 215 -5.55 11.53 12.91
C HIS A 215 -7.01 11.65 13.34
N THR A 216 -7.39 12.82 13.87
CA THR A 216 -8.80 13.07 14.21
C THR A 216 -9.67 13.16 12.96
N GLU A 217 -10.97 12.93 13.09
CA GLU A 217 -11.92 13.05 11.98
C GLU A 217 -11.91 14.47 11.38
N GLU A 218 -11.70 15.50 12.21
CA GLU A 218 -11.60 16.90 11.77
C GLU A 218 -10.34 17.13 10.91
N GLU A 219 -9.20 16.55 11.29
CA GLU A 219 -7.96 16.62 10.52
C GLU A 219 -8.09 15.88 9.18
N LEU A 220 -8.72 14.69 9.20
CA LEU A 220 -9.01 13.93 7.99
C LEU A 220 -9.93 14.69 7.04
N GLU A 221 -11.01 15.32 7.57
CA GLU A 221 -11.91 16.14 6.79
C GLU A 221 -11.17 17.33 6.16
N ALA A 222 -10.41 18.10 6.96
CA ALA A 222 -9.66 19.25 6.49
C ALA A 222 -8.64 18.89 5.40
N MET A 223 -7.90 17.79 5.55
CA MET A 223 -6.93 17.32 4.57
C MET A 223 -7.62 16.83 3.29
N THR A 224 -8.68 16.07 3.41
CA THR A 224 -9.47 15.59 2.26
C THR A 224 -10.05 16.75 1.47
N GLU A 225 -10.66 17.73 2.15
CA GLU A 225 -11.20 18.95 1.51
C GLU A 225 -10.09 19.72 0.79
N LYS A 226 -8.92 19.89 1.42
CA LYS A 226 -7.77 20.55 0.80
C LYS A 226 -7.34 19.85 -0.49
N LEU A 227 -7.22 18.53 -0.48
CA LEU A 227 -6.83 17.75 -1.66
C LEU A 227 -7.90 17.83 -2.76
N VAL A 228 -9.17 17.58 -2.42
CA VAL A 228 -10.29 17.62 -3.38
C VAL A 228 -10.49 19.02 -3.98
N SER A 229 -10.17 20.09 -3.23
CA SER A 229 -10.28 21.46 -3.75
C SER A 229 -9.38 21.73 -4.96
N SER A 230 -8.26 20.99 -5.09
CA SER A 230 -7.31 21.13 -6.20
C SER A 230 -7.65 20.30 -7.45
N ILE A 231 -8.69 19.45 -7.38
CA ILE A 231 -9.14 18.67 -8.52
C ILE A 231 -9.88 19.53 -9.53
N SER A 232 -9.51 19.39 -10.79
CA SER A 232 -10.14 20.13 -11.90
C SER A 232 -11.48 19.53 -12.32
N ASP A 233 -11.57 18.20 -12.44
CA ASP A 233 -12.81 17.50 -12.80
C ASP A 233 -13.21 16.49 -11.71
N LYS A 234 -14.10 16.93 -10.80
CA LYS A 234 -14.59 16.08 -9.70
C LYS A 234 -15.45 14.91 -10.16
N GLU A 235 -16.02 14.96 -11.36
CA GLU A 235 -16.83 13.87 -11.90
C GLU A 235 -15.98 12.70 -12.38
N ASN A 236 -14.71 12.94 -12.74
CA ASN A 236 -13.71 11.93 -13.10
C ASN A 236 -12.69 11.67 -11.98
N CYS A 237 -12.98 12.10 -10.75
CA CYS A 237 -12.08 11.92 -9.61
C CYS A 237 -12.04 10.47 -9.14
N VAL A 238 -10.83 10.01 -8.79
CA VAL A 238 -10.55 8.75 -8.08
C VAL A 238 -10.08 9.09 -6.68
N PHE A 239 -10.58 8.39 -5.67
CA PHE A 239 -10.01 8.41 -4.34
C PHE A 239 -9.13 7.18 -4.16
N ASN A 240 -7.94 7.37 -3.60
CA ASN A 240 -7.06 6.38 -3.02
C ASN A 240 -6.81 6.84 -1.59
N ILE A 241 -7.76 6.52 -0.71
CA ILE A 241 -7.74 6.92 0.69
C ILE A 241 -7.66 5.64 1.52
N HIS A 242 -6.60 5.54 2.33
CA HIS A 242 -6.25 4.28 2.99
C HIS A 242 -7.38 3.75 3.89
N VAL A 243 -7.95 4.60 4.77
CA VAL A 243 -9.04 4.22 5.65
C VAL A 243 -10.36 4.12 4.89
N PRO A 244 -11.16 3.05 5.07
CA PRO A 244 -12.49 2.94 4.45
C PRO A 244 -13.50 3.92 5.05
N PRO A 245 -14.57 4.27 4.32
CA PRO A 245 -15.68 5.03 4.87
C PRO A 245 -16.43 4.21 5.94
N VAL A 246 -16.87 4.86 7.03
CA VAL A 246 -17.60 4.21 8.12
C VAL A 246 -18.93 3.60 7.63
N ASP A 247 -19.35 2.51 8.25
CA ASP A 247 -20.65 1.82 8.02
C ASP A 247 -20.90 1.46 6.54
N CYS A 248 -19.84 1.14 5.83
CA CYS A 248 -19.94 0.71 4.43
C CYS A 248 -19.86 -0.82 4.26
N GLY A 249 -19.62 -1.56 5.34
CA GLY A 249 -19.44 -3.01 5.34
C GLY A 249 -18.02 -3.47 4.94
N LEU A 250 -17.16 -2.54 4.49
CA LEU A 250 -15.74 -2.78 4.23
C LEU A 250 -14.84 -2.29 5.37
N ASP A 251 -15.45 -1.95 6.48
CA ASP A 251 -14.86 -1.39 7.69
C ASP A 251 -15.24 -2.18 8.95
N THR A 252 -15.86 -3.34 8.79
CA THR A 252 -16.39 -4.14 9.90
C THR A 252 -15.29 -4.96 10.56
N VAL A 253 -15.03 -4.70 11.84
CA VAL A 253 -14.01 -5.38 12.65
C VAL A 253 -14.56 -5.79 14.02
N PRO A 254 -13.94 -6.77 14.72
CA PRO A 254 -14.19 -6.99 16.13
C PRO A 254 -13.85 -5.75 16.97
N LYS A 255 -14.76 -5.32 17.83
CA LYS A 255 -14.49 -4.27 18.79
C LYS A 255 -13.39 -4.73 19.74
N LEU A 256 -12.37 -3.87 19.94
CA LEU A 256 -11.27 -4.13 20.84
C LEU A 256 -11.42 -3.31 22.14
N ASP A 257 -11.04 -3.91 23.26
CA ASP A 257 -10.79 -3.22 24.52
C ASP A 257 -9.36 -2.71 24.51
N ASP A 258 -9.19 -1.40 24.39
CA ASP A 258 -7.92 -0.69 24.35
C ASP A 258 -7.42 -0.24 25.73
N SER A 259 -8.18 -0.54 26.79
CA SER A 259 -7.72 -0.33 28.18
C SER A 259 -6.61 -1.31 28.59
N VAL A 260 -6.39 -2.36 27.80
CA VAL A 260 -5.34 -3.38 27.97
C VAL A 260 -4.40 -3.43 26.76
N TYR A 261 -3.15 -3.78 26.97
CA TYR A 261 -2.18 -3.95 25.86
C TYR A 261 -1.59 -5.36 25.85
N PRO A 262 -1.57 -6.07 24.70
CA PRO A 262 -2.24 -5.68 23.45
C PRO A 262 -3.77 -5.63 23.59
N PRO A 263 -4.46 -4.79 22.78
CA PRO A 263 -5.92 -4.71 22.78
C PRO A 263 -6.58 -6.06 22.54
N LYS A 264 -7.71 -6.35 23.23
CA LYS A 264 -8.37 -7.64 23.17
C LYS A 264 -9.80 -7.53 22.62
N PRO A 265 -10.28 -8.53 21.84
CA PRO A 265 -11.66 -8.54 21.37
C PRO A 265 -12.66 -8.52 22.51
N VAL A 266 -13.70 -7.70 22.38
CA VAL A 266 -14.86 -7.64 23.30
C VAL A 266 -15.86 -8.69 22.87
N PHE A 267 -16.34 -9.51 23.83
CA PHE A 267 -17.33 -10.54 23.60
C PHE A 267 -18.63 -10.22 24.34
N GLN A 268 -19.76 -10.49 23.69
CA GLN A 268 -21.09 -10.43 24.29
C GLN A 268 -21.88 -11.68 23.89
N GLY A 269 -22.43 -12.43 24.88
CA GLY A 269 -23.11 -13.66 24.59
C GLY A 269 -22.28 -14.75 23.91
N GLY A 270 -20.94 -14.73 24.10
CA GLY A 270 -20.01 -15.68 23.46
C GLY A 270 -19.61 -15.32 22.02
N GLN A 271 -20.09 -14.22 21.46
CA GLN A 271 -19.74 -13.74 20.13
C GLN A 271 -18.95 -12.42 20.22
N ALA A 272 -18.00 -12.23 19.31
CA ALA A 272 -17.29 -10.96 19.21
C ALA A 272 -18.26 -9.85 18.82
N VAL A 273 -18.17 -8.71 19.51
CA VAL A 273 -18.94 -7.52 19.17
C VAL A 273 -18.30 -6.90 17.93
N MET A 274 -19.02 -6.81 16.83
CA MET A 274 -18.55 -6.20 15.59
C MET A 274 -18.98 -4.73 15.53
N PHE A 275 -18.16 -3.87 14.90
CA PHE A 275 -18.49 -2.46 14.68
C PHE A 275 -17.81 -1.94 13.40
N GLY A 276 -18.25 -0.79 12.90
CA GLY A 276 -17.62 -0.08 11.79
C GLY A 276 -16.45 0.77 12.29
N ALA A 277 -15.22 0.45 11.86
CA ALA A 277 -14.00 1.14 12.25
C ALA A 277 -13.57 2.22 11.24
N GLY A 278 -14.32 2.42 10.17
CA GLY A 278 -14.02 3.39 9.13
C GLY A 278 -14.18 4.85 9.57
N SER A 279 -13.79 5.76 8.69
CA SER A 279 -13.83 7.20 8.95
C SER A 279 -15.17 7.84 8.56
N THR A 280 -15.72 8.65 9.47
CA THR A 280 -16.91 9.47 9.21
C THR A 280 -16.60 10.62 8.25
N ALA A 281 -15.41 11.20 8.32
CA ALA A 281 -14.96 12.25 7.41
C ALA A 281 -14.88 11.75 5.96
N ILE A 282 -14.32 10.57 5.76
CA ILE A 282 -14.20 9.97 4.43
C ILE A 282 -15.59 9.58 3.89
N ARG A 283 -16.47 9.05 4.75
CA ARG A 283 -17.87 8.80 4.37
C ARG A 283 -18.54 10.06 3.84
N ARG A 284 -18.46 11.18 4.60
CA ARG A 284 -19.03 12.48 4.19
C ARG A 284 -18.40 13.00 2.89
N ALA A 285 -17.08 12.86 2.73
CA ALA A 285 -16.40 13.28 1.50
C ALA A 285 -16.90 12.51 0.27
N ILE A 286 -17.05 11.18 0.38
CA ILE A 286 -17.60 10.36 -0.70
C ILE A 286 -19.04 10.76 -1.02
N GLU A 287 -19.88 10.95 -0.01
CA GLU A 287 -21.28 11.38 -0.20
C GLU A 287 -21.39 12.74 -0.87
N LYS A 288 -20.48 13.66 -0.54
CA LYS A 288 -20.44 15.05 -1.08
C LYS A 288 -19.90 15.10 -2.50
N TYR A 289 -18.76 14.45 -2.77
CA TYR A 289 -18.01 14.61 -4.01
C TYR A 289 -18.27 13.53 -5.04
N GLN A 290 -18.75 12.37 -4.60
CA GLN A 290 -19.11 11.25 -5.46
C GLN A 290 -18.02 10.90 -6.48
N PRO A 291 -16.76 10.59 -6.05
CA PRO A 291 -15.73 10.11 -6.97
C PRO A 291 -16.23 8.87 -7.73
N ILE A 292 -15.62 8.54 -8.87
CA ILE A 292 -16.03 7.35 -9.63
C ILE A 292 -15.71 6.05 -8.89
N VAL A 293 -14.60 6.06 -8.12
CA VAL A 293 -14.16 4.93 -7.28
C VAL A 293 -13.39 5.45 -6.08
N ASP A 294 -13.54 4.77 -4.95
CA ASP A 294 -12.71 4.88 -3.76
C ASP A 294 -11.97 3.56 -3.57
N LEU A 295 -10.64 3.63 -3.54
CA LEU A 295 -9.71 2.53 -3.34
C LEU A 295 -9.19 2.63 -1.90
N CYS A 296 -9.63 1.73 -1.03
CA CYS A 296 -9.25 1.72 0.38
C CYS A 296 -8.66 0.37 0.81
N GLY A 297 -8.05 0.32 1.99
CA GLY A 297 -7.45 -0.84 2.63
C GLY A 297 -7.72 -0.86 4.12
N HIS A 298 -6.64 -0.88 4.94
CA HIS A 298 -6.66 -0.73 6.39
C HIS A 298 -7.36 -1.87 7.15
N VAL A 299 -8.56 -2.27 6.73
CA VAL A 299 -9.33 -3.36 7.33
C VAL A 299 -9.12 -4.62 6.50
N HIS A 300 -8.13 -5.42 6.88
CA HIS A 300 -7.64 -6.56 6.11
C HIS A 300 -8.71 -7.62 5.86
N GLU A 301 -9.54 -7.91 6.87
CA GLU A 301 -10.57 -8.94 6.83
C GLU A 301 -11.83 -8.52 6.07
N SER A 302 -12.07 -7.22 5.89
CA SER A 302 -13.29 -6.70 5.25
C SER A 302 -13.14 -6.57 3.73
N ARG A 303 -12.62 -7.63 3.11
CA ARG A 303 -12.46 -7.70 1.65
C ARG A 303 -13.81 -7.65 0.93
N GLY A 304 -13.96 -6.71 0.02
CA GLY A 304 -15.21 -6.59 -0.72
C GLY A 304 -15.32 -5.35 -1.58
N THR A 305 -16.55 -5.12 -2.03
CA THR A 305 -16.95 -3.90 -2.74
C THR A 305 -18.34 -3.47 -2.31
N THR A 306 -18.57 -2.17 -2.26
CA THR A 306 -19.89 -1.60 -1.97
C THR A 306 -20.11 -0.33 -2.79
N ARG A 307 -21.27 0.31 -2.65
CA ARG A 307 -21.56 1.60 -3.30
C ARG A 307 -22.09 2.61 -2.30
N ILE A 308 -21.57 3.82 -2.41
CA ILE A 308 -22.09 5.01 -1.72
C ILE A 308 -22.50 6.02 -2.81
N GLY A 309 -23.80 6.12 -3.06
CA GLY A 309 -24.30 6.84 -4.23
C GLY A 309 -23.79 6.22 -5.53
N ARG A 310 -23.14 7.00 -6.40
CA ARG A 310 -22.51 6.47 -7.63
C ARG A 310 -21.12 5.88 -7.40
N THR A 311 -20.46 6.22 -6.30
CA THR A 311 -19.09 5.81 -6.01
C THR A 311 -19.01 4.30 -5.73
N LEU A 312 -18.16 3.60 -6.46
CA LEU A 312 -17.76 2.24 -6.13
C LEU A 312 -16.66 2.29 -5.08
N VAL A 313 -16.85 1.67 -3.92
CA VAL A 313 -15.82 1.53 -2.87
C VAL A 313 -15.24 0.12 -2.97
N ILE A 314 -13.92 0.00 -2.95
CA ILE A 314 -13.19 -1.27 -3.08
C ILE A 314 -12.18 -1.40 -1.95
N ASN A 315 -12.30 -2.45 -1.14
CA ASN A 315 -11.25 -2.94 -0.25
C ASN A 315 -10.83 -4.33 -0.72
N PRO A 316 -9.60 -4.54 -1.24
CA PRO A 316 -9.15 -5.85 -1.69
C PRO A 316 -8.86 -6.80 -0.53
N GLY A 317 -8.76 -6.28 0.71
CA GLY A 317 -8.27 -7.01 1.87
C GLY A 317 -6.78 -7.28 1.82
N SER A 318 -6.26 -7.93 2.85
CA SER A 318 -4.84 -8.33 2.90
C SER A 318 -4.66 -9.67 3.60
N ASP A 319 -3.82 -10.54 3.01
CA ASP A 319 -3.32 -11.78 3.60
C ASP A 319 -1.78 -11.81 3.42
N TYR A 320 -1.13 -10.68 3.74
CA TYR A 320 0.32 -10.55 3.56
C TYR A 320 1.14 -11.56 4.37
N PRO A 321 0.73 -11.99 5.59
CA PRO A 321 1.53 -12.96 6.35
C PRO A 321 1.67 -14.32 5.66
N GLU A 322 0.66 -14.70 4.87
CA GLU A 322 0.65 -15.91 4.06
C GLU A 322 1.39 -15.70 2.71
N GLY A 323 1.87 -14.49 2.47
CA GLY A 323 2.45 -14.09 1.20
C GLY A 323 1.46 -14.15 0.05
N MET A 324 0.16 -13.97 0.33
CA MET A 324 -0.91 -13.93 -0.67
C MET A 324 -1.26 -12.48 -0.99
N LEU A 325 -0.98 -12.04 -2.21
CA LEU A 325 -1.36 -10.72 -2.66
C LEU A 325 -2.86 -10.66 -2.92
N ARG A 326 -3.57 -9.81 -2.19
CA ARG A 326 -4.93 -9.38 -2.51
C ARG A 326 -4.86 -8.10 -3.34
N GLY A 327 -5.74 -7.98 -4.32
CA GLY A 327 -5.76 -6.80 -5.18
C GLY A 327 -7.08 -6.66 -5.92
N ALA A 328 -7.19 -5.56 -6.67
CA ALA A 328 -8.32 -5.27 -7.54
C ALA A 328 -7.85 -4.78 -8.91
N ILE A 329 -8.41 -5.31 -9.97
CA ILE A 329 -8.32 -4.75 -11.31
C ILE A 329 -9.51 -3.82 -11.47
N VAL A 330 -9.27 -2.57 -11.88
CA VAL A 330 -10.31 -1.57 -12.09
C VAL A 330 -10.11 -0.92 -13.45
N ASN A 331 -11.12 -0.99 -14.30
CA ASN A 331 -11.15 -0.30 -15.59
C ASN A 331 -11.99 0.96 -15.44
N ILE A 332 -11.35 2.13 -15.46
CA ILE A 332 -12.01 3.43 -15.35
C ILE A 332 -12.16 4.08 -16.73
N GLY A 333 -13.31 4.65 -16.98
CA GLY A 333 -13.64 5.40 -18.18
C GLY A 333 -14.30 6.73 -17.83
N ASP A 334 -14.73 7.49 -18.83
CA ASP A 334 -15.34 8.79 -18.59
C ASP A 334 -16.50 8.68 -17.60
N LYS A 335 -16.32 9.31 -16.44
CA LYS A 335 -17.26 9.46 -15.31
C LYS A 335 -17.79 8.15 -14.69
N LYS A 336 -17.13 7.01 -14.90
CA LYS A 336 -17.58 5.72 -14.37
C LYS A 336 -16.51 4.65 -14.33
N VAL A 337 -16.69 3.69 -13.44
CA VAL A 337 -16.02 2.39 -13.52
C VAL A 337 -16.74 1.52 -14.55
N LEU A 338 -16.00 1.01 -15.54
CA LEU A 338 -16.53 0.14 -16.58
C LEU A 338 -16.62 -1.31 -16.13
N SER A 339 -15.60 -1.75 -15.41
CA SER A 339 -15.56 -3.08 -14.79
C SER A 339 -14.52 -3.13 -13.68
N PHE A 340 -14.68 -4.07 -12.78
CA PHE A 340 -13.72 -4.36 -11.72
C PHE A 340 -13.70 -5.86 -11.39
N GLN A 341 -12.60 -6.30 -10.79
CA GLN A 341 -12.43 -7.69 -10.34
C GLN A 341 -11.48 -7.74 -9.16
N LEU A 342 -11.92 -8.33 -8.05
CA LEU A 342 -11.02 -8.67 -6.95
C LEU A 342 -10.17 -9.89 -7.33
N THR A 343 -8.87 -9.83 -6.97
CA THR A 343 -7.89 -10.87 -7.28
C THR A 343 -7.25 -11.43 -6.03
N SER A 344 -6.67 -12.62 -6.15
CA SER A 344 -5.81 -13.27 -5.15
C SER A 344 -4.70 -14.01 -5.89
N GLY A 345 -3.47 -13.96 -5.39
CA GLY A 345 -2.36 -14.65 -6.02
C GLY A 345 -1.15 -14.85 -5.13
#